data_d4d061efe1721da50b8cf3d710ac4a35
#
_entry.id   d4d061efe1721da50b8cf3d710ac4a35
#
_cell.length_a   1.000
_cell.length_b   1.000
_cell.length_c   1.000
_cell.angle_alpha   90.00
_cell.angle_beta   90.00
_cell.angle_gamma   90.00
#
_symmetry.space_group_name_H-M   'P 1'
#
loop_
_entity.id
_entity.type
_entity.pdbx_description
1 polymer ?
#
loop_
_entity_poly.entity_id
_entity_poly.type
_entity_poly.pdbx_seq_one_letter_code
_entity_poly.pdbx_strand_id
1 'polypeptide(L)'
;HNGHLNILEKAERVFDKVIVARGINPEKAEAAGQNPWPAVLQFRQHEEFAGLLTDYLATKEEHADVTLVRGLRNGDDLDYEVNQLRFMEEMKPDLKVVFIRCDKQFEHISSSAIRNLEKINKGLGDKYLPKF
;
A
#
# COMPACT_ATOMS: atom_id res chain seq x y z
N HIS A 1 5.17 -5.66 4.01
CA HIS A 1 6.04 -5.68 5.19
C HIS A 1 5.39 -4.97 6.39
N ASN A 2 6.03 -5.04 7.54
CA ASN A 2 5.48 -4.49 8.79
C ASN A 2 5.28 -2.97 8.77
N GLY A 3 6.01 -2.26 7.96
CA GLY A 3 5.79 -0.82 7.75
C GLY A 3 4.42 -0.55 7.13
N HIS A 4 4.01 -1.35 6.16
CA HIS A 4 2.66 -1.26 5.57
C HIS A 4 1.57 -1.56 6.61
N LEU A 5 1.79 -2.57 7.46
CA LEU A 5 0.85 -2.90 8.53
C LEU A 5 0.72 -1.75 9.54
N ASN A 6 1.82 -1.10 9.88
CA ASN A 6 1.81 0.06 10.76
C ASN A 6 0.96 1.20 10.18
N ILE A 7 1.10 1.50 8.89
CA ILE A 7 0.28 2.50 8.20
C ILE A 7 -1.19 2.11 8.21
N LEU A 8 -1.50 0.85 7.95
CA LEU A 8 -2.87 0.34 7.97
C LEU A 8 -3.52 0.53 9.34
N GLU A 9 -2.83 0.17 10.41
CA GLU A 9 -3.33 0.33 11.77
C GLU A 9 -3.58 1.78 12.13
N LYS A 10 -2.73 2.69 11.67
CA LYS A 10 -2.94 4.13 11.85
C LYS A 10 -4.14 4.64 11.05
N ALA A 11 -4.32 4.19 9.82
CA ALA A 11 -5.46 4.54 8.99
C ALA A 11 -6.77 4.09 9.63
N GLU A 12 -6.78 2.91 10.24
CA GLU A 12 -7.95 2.36 10.93
C GLU A 12 -8.39 3.21 12.14
N ARG A 13 -7.49 4.01 12.70
CA ARG A 13 -7.82 4.94 13.79
C ARG A 13 -8.44 6.24 13.30
N VAL A 14 -8.28 6.56 12.02
CA VAL A 14 -8.71 7.84 11.43
C VAL A 14 -9.97 7.68 10.60
N PHE A 15 -10.11 6.58 9.89
CA PHE A 15 -11.21 6.34 8.96
C PHE A 15 -12.16 5.27 9.49
N ASP A 16 -13.45 5.44 9.21
CA ASP A 16 -14.49 4.49 9.62
C ASP A 16 -14.33 3.13 8.96
N LYS A 17 -13.86 3.13 7.72
CA LYS A 17 -13.64 1.91 6.94
C LYS A 17 -12.37 2.04 6.13
N VAL A 18 -11.54 1.01 6.17
CA VAL A 18 -10.31 0.94 5.39
C VAL A 18 -10.33 -0.30 4.51
N ILE A 19 -10.02 -0.12 3.23
CA ILE A 19 -9.86 -1.21 2.27
C ILE A 19 -8.40 -1.26 1.88
N VAL A 20 -7.78 -2.42 2.03
CA VAL A 20 -6.42 -2.63 1.55
C VAL A 20 -6.49 -3.05 0.09
N ALA A 21 -5.91 -2.25 -0.78
CA ALA A 21 -5.94 -2.51 -2.23
C ALA A 21 -4.53 -2.82 -2.74
N ARG A 22 -4.44 -3.83 -3.57
CA ARG A 22 -3.20 -4.24 -4.20
C ARG A 22 -3.35 -4.19 -5.72
N GLY A 23 -2.48 -3.39 -6.38
CA GLY A 23 -2.43 -3.34 -7.83
C GLY A 23 -1.78 -4.60 -8.40
N ILE A 24 -2.34 -5.08 -9.50
CA ILE A 24 -1.82 -6.24 -10.23
C ILE A 24 -1.16 -5.71 -11.50
N ASN A 25 0.09 -6.11 -11.73
CA ASN A 25 0.75 -5.82 -13.00
C ASN A 25 0.10 -6.69 -14.11
N PRO A 26 -0.49 -6.09 -15.16
CA PRO A 26 -1.12 -6.84 -16.24
C PRO A 26 -0.17 -7.84 -16.94
N GLU A 27 1.13 -7.52 -17.03
CA GLU A 27 2.15 -8.41 -17.61
C GLU A 27 2.41 -9.63 -16.74
N LYS A 28 2.01 -9.57 -15.44
CA LYS A 28 2.12 -10.66 -14.48
C LYS A 28 0.74 -11.11 -14.00
N ALA A 29 -0.27 -10.97 -14.84
CA ALA A 29 -1.64 -11.34 -14.51
C ALA A 29 -1.78 -12.81 -14.08
N GLU A 30 -0.89 -13.68 -14.56
CA GLU A 30 -0.81 -15.09 -14.14
C GLU A 30 -0.53 -15.24 -12.64
N ALA A 31 0.09 -14.24 -12.04
CA ALA A 31 0.34 -14.20 -10.61
C ALA A 31 -0.85 -13.64 -9.81
N ALA A 32 -1.89 -13.15 -10.46
CA ALA A 32 -3.08 -12.64 -9.79
C ALA A 32 -3.74 -13.78 -8.98
N GLY A 33 -3.94 -13.53 -7.69
CA GLY A 33 -4.50 -14.54 -6.78
C GLY A 33 -3.51 -15.62 -6.36
N GLN A 34 -2.28 -15.62 -6.88
CA GLN A 34 -1.25 -16.59 -6.50
C GLN A 34 -0.44 -16.13 -5.28
N ASN A 35 -0.36 -14.82 -5.04
CA ASN A 35 0.30 -14.28 -3.86
C ASN A 35 -0.69 -14.25 -2.69
N PRO A 36 -0.46 -15.06 -1.64
CA PRO A 36 -1.37 -15.09 -0.52
C PRO A 36 -1.36 -13.76 0.23
N TRP A 37 -2.51 -13.40 0.78
CA TRP A 37 -2.60 -12.28 1.70
C TRP A 37 -2.12 -12.72 3.08
N PRO A 38 -1.35 -11.88 3.80
CA PRO A 38 -0.96 -12.20 5.18
C PRO A 38 -2.16 -12.44 6.07
N ALA A 39 -2.01 -13.32 7.06
CA ALA A 39 -3.10 -13.67 7.98
C ALA A 39 -3.73 -12.46 8.66
N VAL A 40 -2.94 -11.42 8.94
CA VAL A 40 -3.39 -10.17 9.56
C VAL A 40 -4.42 -9.41 8.70
N LEU A 41 -4.48 -9.70 7.40
CA LEU A 41 -5.42 -9.07 6.47
C LEU A 41 -6.66 -9.92 6.20
N GLN A 42 -6.71 -11.17 6.64
CA GLN A 42 -7.82 -12.09 6.33
C GLN A 42 -9.15 -11.60 6.91
N PHE A 43 -9.13 -10.92 8.04
CA PHE A 43 -10.33 -10.36 8.67
C PHE A 43 -10.57 -8.89 8.32
N ARG A 44 -9.71 -8.31 7.47
CA ARG A 44 -9.84 -6.95 6.95
C ARG A 44 -10.30 -7.01 5.51
N GLN A 45 -11.02 -5.99 5.09
CA GLN A 45 -11.40 -5.90 3.68
C GLN A 45 -10.16 -5.65 2.84
N HIS A 46 -9.91 -6.53 1.88
CA HIS A 46 -8.79 -6.43 0.96
C HIS A 46 -9.24 -6.80 -0.44
N GLU A 47 -8.67 -6.14 -1.43
CA GLU A 47 -9.02 -6.30 -2.83
C GLU A 47 -7.79 -6.20 -3.72
N GLU A 48 -7.87 -6.81 -4.90
CA GLU A 48 -6.91 -6.61 -5.96
C GLU A 48 -7.58 -5.85 -7.10
N PHE A 49 -6.82 -5.02 -7.81
CA PHE A 49 -7.32 -4.32 -8.98
C PHE A 49 -6.28 -4.35 -10.09
N ALA A 50 -6.75 -4.36 -11.33
CA ALA A 50 -5.92 -4.22 -12.52
C ALA A 50 -6.18 -2.86 -13.16
N GLY A 51 -5.19 -2.32 -13.87
CA GLY A 51 -5.32 -1.02 -14.54
C GLY A 51 -4.96 0.15 -13.64
N LEU A 52 -5.53 1.30 -13.95
CA LEU A 52 -5.20 2.54 -13.25
C LEU A 52 -5.84 2.61 -11.86
N LEU A 53 -5.05 3.06 -10.89
CA LEU A 53 -5.54 3.31 -9.54
C LEU A 53 -6.68 4.32 -9.52
N THR A 54 -6.60 5.36 -10.35
CA THR A 54 -7.65 6.38 -10.45
C THR A 54 -8.99 5.81 -10.91
N ASP A 55 -8.98 4.86 -11.82
CA ASP A 55 -10.20 4.16 -12.26
C ASP A 55 -10.79 3.30 -11.14
N TYR A 56 -9.92 2.62 -10.41
CA TYR A 56 -10.34 1.83 -9.24
C TYR A 56 -10.99 2.71 -8.18
N LEU A 57 -10.39 3.86 -7.87
CA LEU A 57 -10.95 4.82 -6.91
C LEU A 57 -12.31 5.33 -7.36
N ALA A 58 -12.46 5.63 -8.65
CA ALA A 58 -13.74 6.08 -9.20
C ALA A 58 -14.85 5.06 -9.02
N THR A 59 -14.56 3.77 -9.18
CA THR A 59 -15.56 2.72 -8.93
C THR A 59 -16.00 2.67 -7.47
N LYS A 60 -15.09 2.91 -6.53
CA LYS A 60 -15.42 2.94 -5.10
C LYS A 60 -16.22 4.17 -4.71
N GLU A 61 -16.00 5.29 -5.37
CA GLU A 61 -16.74 6.54 -5.11
C GLU A 61 -18.22 6.46 -5.48
N GLU A 62 -18.63 5.48 -6.26
CA GLU A 62 -20.04 5.24 -6.53
C GLU A 62 -20.85 4.92 -5.27
N HIS A 63 -20.18 4.47 -4.20
CA HIS A 63 -20.82 3.97 -2.99
C HIS A 63 -20.41 4.69 -1.71
N ALA A 64 -19.36 5.51 -1.73
CA ALA A 64 -18.83 6.14 -0.54
C ALA A 64 -17.91 7.32 -0.87
N ASP A 65 -17.62 8.15 0.13
CA ASP A 65 -16.51 9.10 0.06
C ASP A 65 -15.21 8.32 0.18
N VAL A 66 -14.32 8.51 -0.78
CA VAL A 66 -13.07 7.76 -0.85
C VAL A 66 -11.87 8.70 -0.72
N THR A 67 -10.97 8.34 0.16
CA THR A 67 -9.67 9.00 0.33
C THR A 67 -8.57 7.97 0.13
N LEU A 68 -7.62 8.29 -0.75
CA LEU A 68 -6.44 7.48 -0.93
C LEU A 68 -5.47 7.74 0.23
N VAL A 69 -5.04 6.67 0.89
CA VAL A 69 -4.02 6.75 1.93
C VAL A 69 -2.70 6.26 1.38
N ARG A 70 -1.67 7.08 1.51
CA ARG A 70 -0.30 6.74 1.13
C ARG A 70 0.57 6.78 2.37
N GLY A 71 1.40 5.76 2.55
CA GLY A 71 2.34 5.70 3.67
C GLY A 71 3.66 6.38 3.34
N LEU A 72 4.25 7.02 4.33
CA LEU A 72 5.56 7.67 4.22
C LEU A 72 6.49 7.16 5.32
N ARG A 73 7.77 6.99 4.98
CA ARG A 73 8.83 6.73 5.94
C ARG A 73 9.55 8.02 6.33
N ASN A 74 9.79 8.90 5.36
CA ASN A 74 10.58 10.12 5.51
C ASN A 74 10.22 11.16 4.43
N GLY A 75 10.93 12.28 4.43
CA GLY A 75 10.69 13.36 3.47
C GLY A 75 11.00 12.99 2.03
N ASP A 76 11.97 12.12 1.78
CA ASP A 76 12.29 11.67 0.41
C ASP A 76 11.13 10.90 -0.19
N ASP A 77 10.46 10.08 0.61
CA ASP A 77 9.25 9.39 0.18
C ASP A 77 8.16 10.39 -0.21
N LEU A 78 8.02 11.49 0.53
CA LEU A 78 7.02 12.52 0.24
C LEU A 78 7.27 13.15 -1.14
N ASP A 79 8.51 13.51 -1.44
CA ASP A 79 8.85 14.09 -2.74
C ASP A 79 8.52 13.14 -3.89
N TYR A 80 8.85 11.87 -3.73
CA TYR A 80 8.51 10.83 -4.71
C TYR A 80 6.99 10.70 -4.88
N GLU A 81 6.25 10.63 -3.80
CA GLU A 81 4.79 10.47 -3.82
C GLU A 81 4.11 11.69 -4.46
N VAL A 82 4.55 12.89 -4.15
CA VAL A 82 3.99 14.13 -4.74
C VAL A 82 4.16 14.13 -6.26
N ASN A 83 5.31 13.69 -6.77
CA ASN A 83 5.52 13.59 -8.21
C ASN A 83 4.57 12.57 -8.86
N GLN A 84 4.34 11.44 -8.22
CA GLN A 84 3.38 10.44 -8.70
C GLN A 84 1.95 10.99 -8.70
N LEU A 85 1.59 11.74 -7.67
CA LEU A 85 0.25 12.31 -7.53
C LEU A 85 -0.08 13.33 -8.62
N ARG A 86 0.89 14.03 -9.16
CA ARG A 86 0.66 15.02 -10.24
C ARG A 86 -0.01 14.37 -11.45
N PHE A 87 0.44 13.19 -11.84
CA PHE A 87 -0.19 12.46 -12.94
C PHE A 87 -1.61 11.99 -12.57
N MET A 88 -1.78 11.51 -11.35
CA MET A 88 -3.09 11.06 -10.88
C MET A 88 -4.09 12.22 -10.79
N GLU A 89 -3.66 13.40 -10.37
CA GLU A 89 -4.49 14.59 -10.29
C GLU A 89 -4.95 15.06 -11.69
N GLU A 90 -4.10 14.88 -12.71
CA GLU A 90 -4.51 15.16 -14.10
C GLU A 90 -5.62 14.22 -14.57
N MET A 91 -5.53 12.95 -14.20
CA MET A 91 -6.52 11.94 -14.56
C MET A 91 -7.79 12.01 -13.70
N LYS A 92 -7.66 12.50 -12.48
CA LYS A 92 -8.74 12.57 -11.50
C LYS A 92 -8.59 13.85 -10.65
N PRO A 93 -9.11 15.01 -11.15
CA PRO A 93 -8.94 16.29 -10.45
C PRO A 93 -9.56 16.37 -9.06
N ASP A 94 -10.54 15.52 -8.76
CA ASP A 94 -11.20 15.44 -7.44
C ASP A 94 -10.55 14.43 -6.49
N LEU A 95 -9.35 13.96 -6.82
CA LEU A 95 -8.61 13.02 -6.01
C LEU A 95 -8.33 13.58 -4.61
N LYS A 96 -8.70 12.81 -3.58
CA LYS A 96 -8.40 13.11 -2.19
C LYS A 96 -7.30 12.18 -1.71
N VAL A 97 -6.22 12.74 -1.19
CA VAL A 97 -5.08 11.97 -0.71
C VAL A 97 -4.69 12.45 0.68
N VAL A 98 -4.41 11.50 1.56
CA VAL A 98 -3.75 11.80 2.82
C VAL A 98 -2.48 10.94 2.93
N PHE A 99 -1.48 11.51 3.58
CA PHE A 99 -0.24 10.82 3.89
C PHE A 99 -0.22 10.46 5.36
N ILE A 100 0.19 9.23 5.65
CA ILE A 100 0.38 8.77 7.02
C ILE A 100 1.83 8.34 7.16
N ARG A 101 2.53 8.92 8.14
CA ARG A 101 3.89 8.55 8.42
C ARG A 101 3.93 7.29 9.28
N CYS A 102 4.82 6.35 8.95
CA CYS A 102 5.05 5.19 9.78
C CYS A 102 5.80 5.58 11.06
N ASP A 103 5.74 4.72 12.08
CA ASP A 103 6.51 4.88 13.29
C ASP A 103 7.99 4.70 13.00
N LYS A 104 8.83 5.36 13.82
CA LYS A 104 10.27 5.42 13.62
C LYS A 104 10.92 4.04 13.48
N GLN A 105 10.45 3.07 14.22
CA GLN A 105 11.00 1.71 14.17
C GLN A 105 10.81 1.01 12.82
N PHE A 106 9.94 1.53 11.96
CA PHE A 106 9.68 0.95 10.63
C PHE A 106 10.28 1.77 9.48
N GLU A 107 10.92 2.91 9.76
CA GLU A 107 11.41 3.82 8.70
C GLU A 107 12.46 3.19 7.80
N HIS A 108 13.27 2.26 8.30
CA HIS A 108 14.32 1.59 7.54
C HIS A 108 13.81 0.37 6.75
N ILE A 109 12.55 -0.02 6.94
CA ILE A 109 11.98 -1.20 6.30
C ILE A 109 11.40 -0.80 4.96
N SER A 110 11.85 -1.47 3.90
CA SER A 110 11.29 -1.33 2.54
C SER A 110 11.33 -2.68 1.85
N SER A 111 10.53 -2.83 0.82
CA SER A 111 10.54 -4.06 0.02
C SER A 111 11.91 -4.30 -0.60
N SER A 112 12.59 -3.22 -1.05
CA SER A 112 13.96 -3.32 -1.60
C SER A 112 14.96 -3.78 -0.55
N ALA A 113 14.89 -3.23 0.68
CA ALA A 113 15.78 -3.63 1.77
C ALA A 113 15.57 -5.09 2.14
N ILE A 114 14.32 -5.56 2.21
CA ILE A 114 14.00 -6.96 2.48
C ILE A 114 14.57 -7.86 1.39
N ARG A 115 14.37 -7.51 0.11
CA ARG A 115 14.93 -8.29 -1.01
C ARG A 115 16.45 -8.36 -0.94
N ASN A 116 17.11 -7.27 -0.58
CA ASN A 116 18.56 -7.24 -0.45
C ASN A 116 19.04 -8.15 0.70
N LEU A 117 18.35 -8.16 1.82
CA LEU A 117 18.65 -9.06 2.94
C LEU A 117 18.50 -10.52 2.53
N GLU A 118 17.45 -10.86 1.81
CA GLU A 118 17.22 -12.22 1.31
C GLU A 118 18.32 -12.68 0.34
N LYS A 119 18.90 -11.77 -0.45
CA LYS A 119 20.04 -12.08 -1.32
C LYS A 119 21.30 -12.39 -0.52
N ILE A 120 21.47 -11.79 0.63
CA ILE A 120 22.63 -12.03 1.50
C ILE A 120 22.48 -13.39 2.19
N ASN A 121 21.33 -13.64 2.79
CA ASN A 121 21.01 -14.90 3.43
C ASN A 121 19.51 -15.08 3.51
N LYS A 122 19.02 -16.20 2.98
CA LYS A 122 17.60 -16.52 2.99
C LYS A 122 17.04 -16.53 4.42
N GLY A 123 15.94 -15.83 4.62
CA GLY A 123 15.26 -15.72 5.91
C GLY A 123 15.65 -14.49 6.72
N LEU A 124 16.68 -13.72 6.33
CA LEU A 124 17.06 -12.50 7.04
C LEU A 124 15.95 -11.45 7.09
N GLY A 125 15.09 -11.42 6.09
CA GLY A 125 13.99 -10.44 6.02
C GLY A 125 12.72 -10.86 6.75
N ASP A 126 12.63 -12.10 7.24
CA ASP A 126 11.38 -12.67 7.76
C ASP A 126 10.80 -11.89 8.93
N LYS A 127 11.64 -11.36 9.81
CA LYS A 127 11.20 -10.57 10.97
C LYS A 127 10.48 -9.28 10.61
N TYR A 128 10.64 -8.80 9.38
CA TYR A 128 10.03 -7.56 8.88
C TYR A 128 8.72 -7.80 8.13
N LEU A 129 8.32 -9.03 8.01
CA LEU A 129 7.11 -9.43 7.31
C LEU A 129 6.01 -9.81 8.28
N PRO A 130 4.74 -9.47 7.96
CA PRO A 130 3.61 -9.98 8.72
C PRO A 130 3.55 -11.51 8.63
N LYS A 131 3.06 -12.16 9.65
CA LYS A 131 2.85 -13.61 9.63
C LYS A 131 1.70 -13.96 8.69
N PHE A 132 1.89 -15.04 7.96
CA PHE A 132 0.87 -15.62 7.10
C PHE A 132 0.03 -16.62 7.85
#